data_0f57e8ed9a6679c3e107c98a2a5ab173
#
_entry.id   0f57e8ed9a6679c3e107c98a2a5ab173
#
_cell.length_a   1.000
_cell.length_b   1.000
_cell.length_c   1.000
_cell.angle_alpha   90.00
_cell.angle_beta   90.00
_cell.angle_gamma   90.00
#
_symmetry.space_group_name_H-M   'P 1'
#
loop_
_entity.id
_entity.type
_entity.pdbx_description
1 polymer ?
#
loop_
_entity_poly.entity_id
_entity_poly.type
_entity_poly.pdbx_seq_one_letter_code
_entity_poly.pdbx_strand_id
1 'polypeptide(L)'
;MKRFLLAFALLVLAISFTPPEPAPAQGIQKIAIPSYFYPGAYWTQLINGAPTVGLAIINPSSGPGKKLDANYLNTAHQAQAQGITVLGYVYTKYGSRRASAVKADIDKYYTWYGVDGIFFDEASADCAKLSYYASLYDYVKAKGGQAVVVLNPGTNTPECYVSASDILVNFEDSFAAYSAWSPSGWEYNYPAERFWHLVLNTSYADLPQAIAWSKQRHAGWIYVTNDTLSNPWDTLPSDPYW
;
A
#
# COMPACT_ATOMS: atom_id res chain seq x y z
N MET A 1 18.43 34.51 -76.04
CA MET A 1 17.77 34.71 -74.73
C MET A 1 17.26 33.37 -74.27
N LYS A 2 17.94 32.68 -73.33
CA LYS A 2 17.57 31.39 -72.76
C LYS A 2 16.83 31.65 -71.44
N ARG A 3 15.56 31.25 -71.35
CA ARG A 3 14.76 31.33 -70.12
C ARG A 3 15.01 30.10 -69.29
N PHE A 4 15.56 30.25 -68.07
CA PHE A 4 15.65 29.22 -67.06
C PHE A 4 14.32 29.20 -66.24
N LEU A 5 13.62 28.07 -66.27
CA LEU A 5 12.52 27.78 -65.36
C LEU A 5 13.10 27.15 -64.10
N LEU A 6 12.96 27.81 -62.96
CA LEU A 6 13.21 27.23 -61.62
C LEU A 6 11.92 26.48 -61.20
N ALA A 7 12.05 25.17 -61.03
CA ALA A 7 11.00 24.39 -60.41
C ALA A 7 11.21 24.37 -58.89
N PHE A 8 10.27 24.95 -58.14
CA PHE A 8 10.25 24.83 -56.64
C PHE A 8 9.55 23.51 -56.29
N ALA A 9 10.28 22.56 -55.71
CA ALA A 9 9.74 21.37 -55.13
C ALA A 9 9.26 21.68 -53.70
N LEU A 10 7.95 21.63 -53.43
CA LEU A 10 7.37 21.71 -52.09
C LEU A 10 7.55 20.35 -51.41
N LEU A 11 8.39 20.30 -50.39
CA LEU A 11 8.53 19.13 -49.51
C LEU A 11 7.40 19.20 -48.47
N VAL A 12 6.36 18.37 -48.64
CA VAL A 12 5.29 18.22 -47.66
C VAL A 12 5.77 17.25 -46.59
N LEU A 13 6.11 17.76 -45.40
CA LEU A 13 6.43 16.96 -44.24
C LEU A 13 5.12 16.38 -43.67
N ALA A 14 4.84 15.08 -43.89
CA ALA A 14 3.73 14.38 -43.26
C ALA A 14 4.06 14.11 -41.79
N ILE A 15 3.48 14.89 -40.88
CA ILE A 15 3.52 14.63 -39.44
C ILE A 15 2.55 13.49 -39.17
N SER A 16 3.09 12.28 -38.92
CA SER A 16 2.31 11.14 -38.46
C SER A 16 1.90 11.35 -37.01
N PHE A 17 0.64 11.70 -36.76
CA PHE A 17 0.04 11.63 -35.43
C PHE A 17 -0.19 10.16 -35.08
N THR A 18 0.68 9.57 -34.29
CA THR A 18 0.35 8.33 -33.58
C THR A 18 -0.56 8.69 -32.42
N PRO A 19 -1.76 8.09 -32.32
CA PRO A 19 -2.59 8.29 -31.15
C PRO A 19 -1.82 7.86 -29.89
N PRO A 20 -2.00 8.53 -28.73
CA PRO A 20 -1.36 8.11 -27.49
C PRO A 20 -1.75 6.66 -27.19
N GLU A 21 -0.76 5.87 -26.81
CA GLU A 21 -0.98 4.49 -26.37
C GLU A 21 -1.99 4.49 -25.22
N PRO A 22 -3.04 3.63 -25.24
CA PRO A 22 -4.01 3.58 -24.16
C PRO A 22 -3.26 3.28 -22.85
N ALA A 23 -3.55 4.07 -21.80
CA ALA A 23 -2.98 3.84 -20.48
C ALA A 23 -3.22 2.37 -20.07
N PRO A 24 -2.23 1.68 -19.47
CA PRO A 24 -2.40 0.30 -19.04
C PRO A 24 -3.68 0.20 -18.20
N ALA A 25 -4.50 -0.82 -18.49
CA ALA A 25 -5.73 -1.06 -17.75
C ALA A 25 -5.39 -1.13 -16.25
N GLN A 26 -5.96 -0.22 -15.45
CA GLN A 26 -5.79 -0.29 -14.01
C GLN A 26 -6.32 -1.63 -13.53
N GLY A 27 -5.49 -2.39 -12.80
CA GLY A 27 -5.90 -3.60 -12.12
C GLY A 27 -7.13 -3.34 -11.22
N ILE A 28 -7.87 -4.40 -10.88
CA ILE A 28 -9.00 -4.27 -9.97
C ILE A 28 -8.47 -3.80 -8.61
N GLN A 29 -8.90 -2.61 -8.17
CA GLN A 29 -8.56 -2.10 -6.84
C GLN A 29 -9.08 -3.06 -5.77
N LYS A 30 -8.22 -3.41 -4.81
CA LYS A 30 -8.52 -4.30 -3.70
C LYS A 30 -8.51 -3.53 -2.37
N ILE A 31 -9.06 -4.16 -1.35
CA ILE A 31 -9.06 -3.65 0.01
C ILE A 31 -7.90 -4.26 0.78
N ALA A 32 -7.13 -3.41 1.45
CA ALA A 32 -6.08 -3.78 2.38
C ALA A 32 -6.41 -3.17 3.75
N ILE A 33 -6.48 -3.99 4.80
CA ILE A 33 -7.01 -3.57 6.11
C ILE A 33 -5.92 -3.59 7.17
N PRO A 34 -5.61 -2.45 7.82
CA PRO A 34 -4.80 -2.42 9.04
C PRO A 34 -5.63 -2.95 10.21
N SER A 35 -5.66 -4.26 10.40
CA SER A 35 -6.57 -4.97 11.32
C SER A 35 -6.01 -5.00 12.74
N TYR A 36 -5.94 -3.85 13.42
CA TYR A 36 -5.36 -3.72 14.77
C TYR A 36 -6.33 -4.13 15.89
N PHE A 37 -7.36 -4.90 15.55
CA PHE A 37 -8.28 -5.51 16.50
C PHE A 37 -7.89 -6.96 16.80
N TYR A 38 -8.22 -7.41 18.02
CA TYR A 38 -7.95 -8.79 18.43
C TYR A 38 -8.77 -9.81 17.60
N PRO A 39 -8.24 -11.02 17.35
CA PRO A 39 -8.97 -12.09 16.68
C PRO A 39 -10.37 -12.33 17.24
N GLY A 40 -11.40 -12.27 16.38
CA GLY A 40 -12.80 -12.39 16.76
C GLY A 40 -13.75 -12.05 15.63
N ALA A 41 -14.89 -11.44 15.94
CA ALA A 41 -15.95 -11.15 14.96
C ALA A 41 -15.48 -10.28 13.79
N TYR A 42 -14.67 -9.26 14.02
CA TYR A 42 -14.13 -8.42 12.96
C TYR A 42 -13.21 -9.19 12.00
N TRP A 43 -12.39 -10.09 12.52
CA TRP A 43 -11.58 -10.96 11.67
C TRP A 43 -12.43 -11.92 10.83
N THR A 44 -13.51 -12.47 11.41
CA THR A 44 -14.45 -13.29 10.64
C THR A 44 -15.09 -12.49 9.50
N GLN A 45 -15.49 -11.25 9.76
CA GLN A 45 -16.07 -10.37 8.76
C GLN A 45 -15.05 -10.00 7.66
N LEU A 46 -13.82 -9.66 8.04
CA LEU A 46 -12.72 -9.38 7.13
C LEU A 46 -12.45 -10.58 6.21
N ILE A 47 -12.33 -11.78 6.77
CA ILE A 47 -12.06 -13.02 6.02
C ILE A 47 -13.18 -13.33 5.03
N ASN A 48 -14.43 -13.10 5.40
CA ASN A 48 -15.59 -13.27 4.51
C ASN A 48 -15.61 -12.24 3.37
N GLY A 49 -14.84 -11.16 3.45
CA GLY A 49 -14.67 -10.17 2.40
C GLY A 49 -13.76 -10.58 1.24
N ALA A 50 -13.10 -11.74 1.34
CA ALA A 50 -12.29 -12.26 0.23
C ALA A 50 -13.15 -12.61 -1.00
N PRO A 51 -12.68 -12.40 -2.24
CA PRO A 51 -11.34 -11.95 -2.63
C PRO A 51 -11.19 -10.42 -2.73
N THR A 52 -12.23 -9.64 -2.42
CA THR A 52 -12.18 -8.16 -2.46
C THR A 52 -11.20 -7.64 -1.41
N VAL A 53 -11.26 -8.18 -0.19
CA VAL A 53 -10.21 -8.00 0.81
C VAL A 53 -9.04 -8.90 0.42
N GLY A 54 -7.92 -8.30 0.06
CA GLY A 54 -6.74 -8.99 -0.42
C GLY A 54 -5.54 -8.95 0.51
N LEU A 55 -5.57 -8.06 1.54
CA LEU A 55 -4.45 -7.90 2.47
C LEU A 55 -4.97 -7.50 3.87
N ALA A 56 -4.35 -8.07 4.92
CA ALA A 56 -4.62 -7.74 6.31
C ALA A 56 -3.32 -7.69 7.13
N ILE A 57 -3.32 -6.93 8.23
CA ILE A 57 -2.16 -6.78 9.11
C ILE A 57 -2.49 -7.36 10.48
N ILE A 58 -1.65 -8.25 11.01
CA ILE A 58 -1.72 -8.65 12.41
C ILE A 58 -0.79 -7.79 13.27
N ASN A 59 -1.33 -7.29 14.40
CA ASN A 59 -0.59 -6.45 15.36
C ASN A 59 -0.88 -6.88 16.80
N PRO A 60 -0.29 -7.99 17.28
CA PRO A 60 -0.59 -8.53 18.61
C PRO A 60 -0.30 -7.59 19.78
N SER A 61 0.73 -6.73 19.67
CA SER A 61 1.14 -5.86 20.77
C SER A 61 2.08 -4.74 20.29
N SER A 62 1.65 -3.89 19.37
CA SER A 62 2.51 -2.95 18.64
C SER A 62 3.79 -3.63 18.13
N GLY A 63 3.59 -4.84 17.58
CA GLY A 63 4.62 -5.79 17.18
C GLY A 63 4.19 -7.23 17.44
N PRO A 64 5.10 -8.22 17.33
CA PRO A 64 4.77 -9.65 17.43
C PRO A 64 4.39 -10.13 18.84
N GLY A 65 4.55 -9.26 19.84
CA GLY A 65 4.35 -9.62 21.24
C GLY A 65 5.56 -10.27 21.91
N LYS A 66 5.35 -10.65 23.18
CA LYS A 66 6.41 -11.29 24.01
C LYS A 66 6.40 -12.82 23.90
N LYS A 67 5.29 -13.40 23.46
CA LYS A 67 5.06 -14.84 23.25
C LYS A 67 4.08 -15.03 22.09
N LEU A 68 4.09 -16.22 21.50
CA LEU A 68 3.09 -16.63 20.52
C LEU A 68 1.67 -16.50 21.13
N ASP A 69 0.77 -15.88 20.36
CA ASP A 69 -0.67 -15.90 20.62
C ASP A 69 -1.36 -16.80 19.59
N ALA A 70 -1.90 -17.92 20.07
CA ALA A 70 -2.50 -18.93 19.20
C ALA A 70 -3.75 -18.42 18.45
N ASN A 71 -4.47 -17.42 18.97
CA ASN A 71 -5.62 -16.86 18.28
C ASN A 71 -5.18 -16.08 17.04
N TYR A 72 -4.11 -15.27 17.15
CA TYR A 72 -3.52 -14.60 15.97
C TYR A 72 -2.96 -15.59 14.96
N LEU A 73 -2.27 -16.65 15.39
CA LEU A 73 -1.78 -17.70 14.50
C LEU A 73 -2.92 -18.35 13.71
N ASN A 74 -3.97 -18.79 14.41
CA ASN A 74 -5.12 -19.44 13.78
C ASN A 74 -5.85 -18.50 12.81
N THR A 75 -6.01 -17.25 13.19
CA THR A 75 -6.69 -16.23 12.35
C THR A 75 -5.86 -15.90 11.11
N ALA A 76 -4.54 -15.77 11.24
CA ALA A 76 -3.65 -15.56 10.10
C ALA A 76 -3.79 -16.72 9.08
N HIS A 77 -3.72 -17.96 9.54
CA HIS A 77 -3.88 -19.13 8.67
C HIS A 77 -5.28 -19.21 8.02
N GLN A 78 -6.35 -18.84 8.75
CA GLN A 78 -7.71 -18.79 8.18
C GLN A 78 -7.80 -17.73 7.06
N ALA A 79 -7.22 -16.54 7.26
CA ALA A 79 -7.19 -15.50 6.26
C ALA A 79 -6.38 -15.91 5.01
N GLN A 80 -5.20 -16.48 5.23
CA GLN A 80 -4.35 -17.02 4.16
C GLN A 80 -5.05 -18.12 3.34
N ALA A 81 -5.82 -19.00 4.01
CA ALA A 81 -6.61 -20.04 3.34
C ALA A 81 -7.70 -19.48 2.40
N GLN A 82 -8.13 -18.23 2.58
CA GLN A 82 -9.04 -17.51 1.68
C GLN A 82 -8.30 -16.63 0.65
N GLY A 83 -6.97 -16.72 0.58
CA GLY A 83 -6.16 -15.96 -0.36
C GLY A 83 -5.88 -14.52 0.07
N ILE A 84 -6.08 -14.19 1.35
CA ILE A 84 -5.71 -12.89 1.92
C ILE A 84 -4.25 -12.93 2.31
N THR A 85 -3.46 -11.98 1.82
CA THR A 85 -2.07 -11.78 2.24
C THR A 85 -2.04 -11.23 3.67
N VAL A 86 -1.36 -11.92 4.59
CA VAL A 86 -1.27 -11.52 6.00
C VAL A 86 0.11 -10.98 6.32
N LEU A 87 0.17 -9.72 6.75
CA LEU A 87 1.42 -9.05 7.12
C LEU A 87 1.57 -8.91 8.63
N GLY A 88 2.81 -8.96 9.10
CA GLY A 88 3.15 -8.62 10.48
C GLY A 88 3.48 -7.14 10.63
N TYR A 89 2.93 -6.48 11.65
CA TYR A 89 3.20 -5.08 11.97
C TYR A 89 4.55 -4.89 12.66
N VAL A 90 5.40 -4.02 12.14
CA VAL A 90 6.68 -3.65 12.77
C VAL A 90 6.92 -2.15 12.61
N TYR A 91 6.93 -1.39 13.72
CA TYR A 91 7.26 0.03 13.66
C TYR A 91 8.77 0.27 13.53
N THR A 92 9.16 1.34 12.84
CA THR A 92 10.57 1.65 12.56
C THR A 92 11.06 2.95 13.20
N LYS A 93 10.17 3.74 13.80
CA LYS A 93 10.48 5.04 14.41
C LYS A 93 11.18 5.97 13.42
N TYR A 94 10.62 6.09 12.22
CA TYR A 94 11.16 6.90 11.12
C TYR A 94 12.63 6.57 10.80
N GLY A 95 12.98 5.27 10.85
CA GLY A 95 14.34 4.79 10.60
C GLY A 95 15.33 5.06 11.75
N SER A 96 14.85 5.36 12.97
CA SER A 96 15.71 5.52 14.16
C SER A 96 15.77 4.28 15.05
N ARG A 97 14.83 3.33 14.89
CA ARG A 97 14.86 2.06 15.60
C ARG A 97 16.02 1.18 15.08
N ARG A 98 16.77 0.54 15.99
CA ARG A 98 17.90 -0.31 15.59
C ARG A 98 17.45 -1.43 14.66
N ALA A 99 18.10 -1.58 13.52
CA ALA A 99 17.75 -2.60 12.52
C ALA A 99 17.77 -4.03 13.11
N SER A 100 18.68 -4.34 14.05
CA SER A 100 18.70 -5.65 14.72
C SER A 100 17.45 -5.93 15.54
N ALA A 101 16.87 -4.92 16.20
CA ALA A 101 15.63 -5.07 16.95
C ALA A 101 14.42 -5.23 16.02
N VAL A 102 14.41 -4.52 14.89
CA VAL A 102 13.38 -4.69 13.85
C VAL A 102 13.46 -6.08 13.23
N LYS A 103 14.66 -6.56 12.89
CA LYS A 103 14.88 -7.92 12.35
C LYS A 103 14.46 -9.01 13.34
N ALA A 104 14.67 -8.83 14.63
CA ALA A 104 14.19 -9.77 15.65
C ALA A 104 12.65 -9.86 15.71
N ASP A 105 11.94 -8.75 15.49
CA ASP A 105 10.47 -8.79 15.39
C ASP A 105 10.00 -9.45 14.09
N ILE A 106 10.68 -9.19 12.97
CA ILE A 106 10.43 -9.89 11.70
C ILE A 106 10.56 -11.41 11.90
N ASP A 107 11.65 -11.86 12.52
CA ASP A 107 11.89 -13.30 12.76
C ASP A 107 10.77 -13.95 13.58
N LYS A 108 10.26 -13.25 14.60
CA LYS A 108 9.14 -13.72 15.40
C LYS A 108 7.84 -13.85 14.57
N TYR A 109 7.54 -12.86 13.72
CA TYR A 109 6.36 -12.92 12.85
C TYR A 109 6.40 -14.13 11.93
N TYR A 110 7.52 -14.38 11.28
CA TYR A 110 7.66 -15.56 10.43
C TYR A 110 7.63 -16.87 11.21
N THR A 111 8.32 -16.93 12.38
CA THR A 111 8.41 -18.16 13.17
C THR A 111 7.12 -18.47 13.93
N TRP A 112 6.42 -17.45 14.43
CA TRP A 112 5.24 -17.64 15.28
C TRP A 112 3.94 -17.65 14.52
N TYR A 113 3.82 -16.84 13.49
CA TYR A 113 2.53 -16.60 12.81
C TYR A 113 2.53 -17.01 11.33
N GLY A 114 3.68 -17.32 10.74
CA GLY A 114 3.78 -17.72 9.34
C GLY A 114 3.28 -16.66 8.36
N VAL A 115 3.56 -15.38 8.63
CA VAL A 115 3.09 -14.26 7.82
C VAL A 115 3.66 -14.28 6.39
N ASP A 116 2.95 -13.67 5.45
CA ASP A 116 3.35 -13.55 4.05
C ASP A 116 4.27 -12.35 3.80
N GLY A 117 4.45 -11.49 4.79
CA GLY A 117 5.28 -10.30 4.66
C GLY A 117 5.23 -9.40 5.89
N ILE A 118 5.77 -8.19 5.74
CA ILE A 118 5.90 -7.22 6.83
C ILE A 118 5.35 -5.85 6.40
N PHE A 119 4.57 -5.27 7.29
CA PHE A 119 4.14 -3.88 7.24
C PHE A 119 5.03 -3.06 8.17
N PHE A 120 5.89 -2.22 7.59
CA PHE A 120 6.75 -1.31 8.34
C PHE A 120 6.03 0.01 8.58
N ASP A 121 5.59 0.20 9.80
CA ASP A 121 4.97 1.43 10.24
C ASP A 121 5.97 2.50 10.70
N GLU A 122 5.50 3.74 10.82
CA GLU A 122 6.36 4.90 11.12
C GLU A 122 7.58 4.93 10.19
N ALA A 123 7.36 4.69 8.88
CA ALA A 123 8.45 4.77 7.92
C ALA A 123 8.85 6.22 7.66
N SER A 124 10.14 6.46 7.42
CA SER A 124 10.63 7.79 7.05
C SER A 124 10.23 8.14 5.63
N ALA A 125 9.96 9.42 5.38
CA ALA A 125 9.81 9.99 4.05
C ALA A 125 11.10 10.70 3.55
N ASP A 126 12.25 10.47 4.19
CA ASP A 126 13.54 11.07 3.83
C ASP A 126 14.45 10.04 3.15
N CYS A 127 14.85 10.29 1.89
CA CYS A 127 15.77 9.41 1.13
C CYS A 127 17.10 9.14 1.83
N ALA A 128 17.53 9.98 2.78
CA ALA A 128 18.71 9.70 3.60
C ALA A 128 18.59 8.42 4.44
N LYS A 129 17.35 7.94 4.66
CA LYS A 129 17.06 6.68 5.36
C LYS A 129 16.88 5.48 4.41
N LEU A 130 17.00 5.66 3.10
CA LEU A 130 16.74 4.59 2.13
C LEU A 130 17.59 3.33 2.40
N SER A 131 18.87 3.47 2.72
CA SER A 131 19.76 2.33 2.99
C SER A 131 19.28 1.47 4.17
N TYR A 132 18.68 2.11 5.19
CA TYR A 132 18.07 1.40 6.32
C TYR A 132 16.90 0.52 5.84
N TYR A 133 15.96 1.09 5.07
CA TYR A 133 14.80 0.36 4.58
C TYR A 133 15.17 -0.67 3.51
N ALA A 134 16.12 -0.40 2.63
CA ALA A 134 16.64 -1.38 1.69
C ALA A 134 17.20 -2.62 2.41
N SER A 135 17.96 -2.43 3.52
CA SER A 135 18.47 -3.55 4.30
C SER A 135 17.37 -4.37 4.99
N LEU A 136 16.23 -3.76 5.33
CA LEU A 136 15.07 -4.46 5.88
C LEU A 136 14.27 -5.16 4.79
N TYR A 137 14.11 -4.52 3.63
CA TYR A 137 13.50 -5.10 2.44
C TYR A 137 14.22 -6.40 2.05
N ASP A 138 15.53 -6.34 1.86
CA ASP A 138 16.34 -7.52 1.51
C ASP A 138 16.21 -8.62 2.57
N TYR A 139 16.16 -8.24 3.86
CA TYR A 139 16.01 -9.18 4.96
C TYR A 139 14.66 -9.92 4.93
N VAL A 140 13.57 -9.21 4.61
CA VAL A 140 12.25 -9.82 4.45
C VAL A 140 12.20 -10.69 3.20
N LYS A 141 12.72 -10.19 2.06
CA LYS A 141 12.76 -10.97 0.80
C LYS A 141 13.58 -12.26 0.94
N ALA A 142 14.58 -12.30 1.80
CA ALA A 142 15.34 -13.52 2.11
C ALA A 142 14.54 -14.57 2.91
N LYS A 143 13.39 -14.22 3.51
CA LYS A 143 12.48 -15.18 4.16
C LYS A 143 11.68 -16.00 3.15
N GLY A 144 11.40 -15.42 1.99
CA GLY A 144 10.72 -16.06 0.87
C GLY A 144 10.63 -15.08 -0.30
N GLY A 145 10.95 -15.51 -1.51
CA GLY A 145 11.02 -14.63 -2.68
C GLY A 145 9.70 -13.91 -3.02
N GLN A 146 8.56 -14.41 -2.53
CA GLN A 146 7.23 -13.81 -2.67
C GLN A 146 6.82 -12.97 -1.46
N ALA A 147 7.67 -12.84 -0.43
CA ALA A 147 7.37 -12.05 0.76
C ALA A 147 7.07 -10.59 0.40
N VAL A 148 5.97 -10.05 0.95
CA VAL A 148 5.50 -8.69 0.67
C VAL A 148 6.06 -7.70 1.69
N VAL A 149 6.58 -6.58 1.20
CA VAL A 149 7.09 -5.49 2.04
C VAL A 149 6.24 -4.24 1.80
N VAL A 150 5.57 -3.78 2.84
CA VAL A 150 4.83 -2.52 2.83
C VAL A 150 5.57 -1.51 3.69
N LEU A 151 5.77 -0.29 3.17
CA LEU A 151 6.24 0.85 3.96
C LEU A 151 5.09 1.84 4.17
N ASN A 152 4.88 2.23 5.43
CA ASN A 152 3.90 3.25 5.79
C ASN A 152 4.57 4.52 6.35
N PRO A 153 4.91 5.50 5.50
CA PRO A 153 5.24 6.86 5.93
C PRO A 153 4.00 7.72 6.19
N GLY A 154 2.79 7.28 5.79
CA GLY A 154 1.53 7.99 5.96
C GLY A 154 1.39 9.29 5.15
N THR A 155 2.30 9.57 4.23
CA THR A 155 2.37 10.82 3.47
C THR A 155 3.02 10.63 2.11
N ASN A 156 2.97 11.67 1.27
CA ASN A 156 3.75 11.69 0.02
C ASN A 156 5.22 11.38 0.29
N THR A 157 5.74 10.40 -0.41
CA THR A 157 7.08 9.86 -0.22
C THR A 157 7.90 10.12 -1.48
N PRO A 158 9.19 10.41 -1.38
CA PRO A 158 10.06 10.48 -2.55
C PRO A 158 10.13 9.12 -3.28
N GLU A 159 10.25 9.16 -4.61
CA GLU A 159 10.32 7.99 -5.50
C GLU A 159 11.40 6.96 -5.10
N CYS A 160 12.46 7.40 -4.39
CA CYS A 160 13.55 6.53 -3.95
C CYS A 160 13.06 5.30 -3.16
N TYR A 161 11.94 5.41 -2.43
CA TYR A 161 11.40 4.32 -1.60
C TYR A 161 10.76 3.18 -2.40
N VAL A 162 10.47 3.38 -3.68
CA VAL A 162 9.96 2.32 -4.56
C VAL A 162 10.94 1.13 -4.63
N SER A 163 12.25 1.40 -4.52
CA SER A 163 13.28 0.36 -4.53
C SER A 163 13.37 -0.47 -3.23
N ALA A 164 12.71 -0.03 -2.16
CA ALA A 164 12.76 -0.67 -0.84
C ALA A 164 11.38 -1.12 -0.34
N SER A 165 10.40 -1.21 -1.22
CA SER A 165 9.05 -1.67 -0.90
C SER A 165 8.41 -2.39 -2.07
N ASP A 166 7.42 -3.23 -1.80
CA ASP A 166 6.48 -3.72 -2.80
C ASP A 166 5.23 -2.83 -2.84
N ILE A 167 4.82 -2.27 -1.70
CA ILE A 167 3.69 -1.35 -1.58
C ILE A 167 4.09 -0.17 -0.70
N LEU A 168 3.68 1.04 -1.08
CA LEU A 168 3.82 2.27 -0.29
C LEU A 168 2.44 2.77 0.14
N VAL A 169 2.27 3.02 1.44
CA VAL A 169 1.15 3.81 1.95
C VAL A 169 1.52 5.28 1.78
N ASN A 170 1.11 5.87 0.68
CA ASN A 170 1.45 7.26 0.35
C ASN A 170 0.37 8.28 0.77
N PHE A 171 -0.72 7.80 1.39
CA PHE A 171 -1.72 8.62 2.06
C PHE A 171 -2.30 7.90 3.28
N GLU A 172 -2.29 8.59 4.44
CA GLU A 172 -2.97 8.17 5.66
C GLU A 172 -3.44 9.42 6.42
N ASP A 173 -4.71 9.81 6.28
CA ASP A 173 -5.33 10.93 7.00
C ASP A 173 -6.86 10.90 6.82
N SER A 174 -7.55 11.91 7.35
CA SER A 174 -8.98 12.11 7.28
C SER A 174 -9.48 12.33 5.84
N PHE A 175 -10.77 12.04 5.61
CA PHE A 175 -11.45 12.36 4.37
C PHE A 175 -11.32 13.84 3.99
N ALA A 176 -11.38 14.74 4.97
CA ALA A 176 -11.21 16.17 4.74
C ALA A 176 -9.81 16.50 4.17
N ALA A 177 -8.75 15.93 4.74
CA ALA A 177 -7.39 16.05 4.21
C ALA A 177 -7.27 15.39 2.83
N TYR A 178 -7.91 14.21 2.65
CA TYR A 178 -7.91 13.51 1.38
C TYR A 178 -8.53 14.34 0.26
N SER A 179 -9.56 15.15 0.54
CA SER A 179 -10.19 16.00 -0.46
C SER A 179 -9.24 16.98 -1.14
N ALA A 180 -8.24 17.49 -0.41
CA ALA A 180 -7.26 18.46 -0.88
C ALA A 180 -5.92 17.83 -1.30
N TRP A 181 -5.71 16.52 -1.03
CA TRP A 181 -4.45 15.84 -1.30
C TRP A 181 -4.34 15.41 -2.78
N SER A 182 -3.11 15.38 -3.27
CA SER A 182 -2.77 14.81 -4.58
C SER A 182 -1.45 14.05 -4.49
N PRO A 183 -1.27 12.96 -5.26
CA PRO A 183 0.03 12.31 -5.39
C PRO A 183 1.05 13.25 -6.01
N SER A 184 2.33 12.97 -5.82
CA SER A 184 3.44 13.79 -6.30
C SER A 184 3.62 13.74 -7.83
N GLY A 185 3.01 12.74 -8.48
CA GLY A 185 3.02 12.58 -9.95
C GLY A 185 3.94 11.47 -10.45
N TRP A 186 5.03 11.14 -9.76
CA TRP A 186 5.92 10.04 -10.12
C TRP A 186 5.25 8.67 -9.95
N GLU A 187 4.23 8.57 -9.08
CA GLU A 187 3.46 7.35 -8.81
C GLU A 187 2.86 6.76 -10.09
N TYR A 188 2.48 7.62 -11.04
CA TYR A 188 1.91 7.18 -12.32
C TYR A 188 2.89 6.46 -13.25
N ASN A 189 4.20 6.45 -12.91
CA ASN A 189 5.23 5.69 -13.64
C ASN A 189 5.27 4.21 -13.21
N TYR A 190 4.50 3.82 -12.18
CA TYR A 190 4.48 2.48 -11.60
C TYR A 190 3.07 1.89 -11.63
N PRO A 191 2.90 0.56 -11.52
CA PRO A 191 1.58 -0.05 -11.38
C PRO A 191 0.84 0.45 -10.13
N ALA A 192 -0.49 0.63 -10.23
CA ALA A 192 -1.32 1.15 -9.14
C ALA A 192 -1.25 0.26 -7.87
N GLU A 193 -1.02 -1.03 -8.04
CA GLU A 193 -0.84 -2.02 -6.96
C GLU A 193 0.36 -1.75 -6.05
N ARG A 194 1.20 -0.79 -6.43
CA ARG A 194 2.32 -0.31 -5.60
C ARG A 194 1.89 0.72 -4.55
N PHE A 195 0.62 1.20 -4.57
CA PHE A 195 0.17 2.31 -3.74
C PHE A 195 -1.08 1.94 -2.95
N TRP A 196 -1.07 2.33 -1.68
CA TRP A 196 -2.15 2.10 -0.74
C TRP A 196 -2.54 3.41 -0.05
N HIS A 197 -3.86 3.73 -0.07
CA HIS A 197 -4.42 4.88 0.65
C HIS A 197 -5.25 4.41 1.84
N LEU A 198 -5.03 5.06 2.98
CA LEU A 198 -5.76 4.88 4.23
C LEU A 198 -6.55 6.16 4.52
N VAL A 199 -7.88 6.08 4.52
CA VAL A 199 -8.75 7.25 4.68
C VAL A 199 -9.63 7.05 5.90
N LEU A 200 -9.41 7.84 6.93
CA LEU A 200 -10.16 7.79 8.19
C LEU A 200 -11.19 8.93 8.29
N ASN A 201 -12.03 8.91 9.32
CA ASN A 201 -13.05 9.92 9.57
C ASN A 201 -13.91 10.22 8.33
N THR A 202 -14.33 9.17 7.63
CA THR A 202 -15.13 9.25 6.41
C THR A 202 -16.56 8.86 6.72
N SER A 203 -17.51 9.75 6.46
CA SER A 203 -18.92 9.40 6.60
C SER A 203 -19.34 8.35 5.55
N TYR A 204 -20.41 7.61 5.85
CA TYR A 204 -20.94 6.65 4.88
C TYR A 204 -21.35 7.31 3.55
N ALA A 205 -21.86 8.55 3.61
CA ALA A 205 -22.22 9.32 2.43
C ALA A 205 -21.01 9.71 1.56
N ASP A 206 -19.85 9.89 2.17
CA ASP A 206 -18.60 10.29 1.49
C ASP A 206 -17.77 9.11 0.99
N LEU A 207 -18.09 7.88 1.44
CA LEU A 207 -17.38 6.67 1.07
C LEU A 207 -17.24 6.45 -0.45
N PRO A 208 -18.32 6.59 -1.28
CA PRO A 208 -18.18 6.44 -2.73
C PRO A 208 -17.20 7.43 -3.34
N GLN A 209 -17.13 8.65 -2.79
CA GLN A 209 -16.22 9.68 -3.26
C GLN A 209 -14.77 9.37 -2.88
N ALA A 210 -14.52 8.87 -1.66
CA ALA A 210 -13.18 8.43 -1.24
C ALA A 210 -12.65 7.32 -2.17
N ILE A 211 -13.48 6.33 -2.48
CA ILE A 211 -13.15 5.23 -3.40
C ILE A 211 -12.89 5.76 -4.83
N ALA A 212 -13.73 6.68 -5.33
CA ALA A 212 -13.52 7.27 -6.65
C ALA A 212 -12.20 8.05 -6.73
N TRP A 213 -11.90 8.86 -5.72
CA TRP A 213 -10.64 9.59 -5.65
C TRP A 213 -9.42 8.67 -5.55
N SER A 214 -9.50 7.58 -4.79
CA SER A 214 -8.37 6.66 -4.66
C SER A 214 -7.98 6.05 -6.02
N LYS A 215 -8.96 5.67 -6.83
CA LYS A 215 -8.74 5.18 -8.20
C LYS A 215 -8.13 6.27 -9.10
N GLN A 216 -8.67 7.49 -9.06
CA GLN A 216 -8.15 8.62 -9.83
C GLN A 216 -6.70 8.98 -9.42
N ARG A 217 -6.36 8.76 -8.14
CA ARG A 217 -5.04 9.02 -7.53
C ARG A 217 -4.12 7.81 -7.53
N HIS A 218 -4.42 6.85 -8.39
CA HIS A 218 -3.56 5.73 -8.72
C HIS A 218 -3.29 4.74 -7.57
N ALA A 219 -4.26 4.55 -6.65
CA ALA A 219 -4.15 3.53 -5.60
C ALA A 219 -4.73 2.18 -6.06
N GLY A 220 -3.94 1.12 -6.02
CA GLY A 220 -4.41 -0.26 -6.20
C GLY A 220 -4.96 -0.87 -4.91
N TRP A 221 -4.64 -0.27 -3.75
CA TRP A 221 -5.13 -0.65 -2.44
C TRP A 221 -5.80 0.52 -1.74
N ILE A 222 -6.92 0.25 -1.06
CA ILE A 222 -7.68 1.25 -0.31
C ILE A 222 -8.22 0.66 0.99
N TYR A 223 -8.26 1.45 2.04
CA TYR A 223 -9.13 1.23 3.18
C TYR A 223 -9.75 2.55 3.61
N VAL A 224 -11.05 2.54 3.84
CA VAL A 224 -11.82 3.70 4.28
C VAL A 224 -12.58 3.32 5.55
N THR A 225 -12.52 4.17 6.58
CA THR A 225 -13.26 3.96 7.81
C THR A 225 -13.91 5.26 8.29
N ASN A 226 -15.04 5.14 8.97
CA ASN A 226 -15.66 6.23 9.69
C ASN A 226 -15.02 6.48 11.06
N ASP A 227 -14.10 5.61 11.46
CA ASP A 227 -13.38 5.73 12.72
C ASP A 227 -12.40 6.91 12.72
N THR A 228 -12.01 7.35 13.92
CA THR A 228 -11.22 8.57 14.12
C THR A 228 -9.98 8.30 14.97
N LEU A 229 -9.07 9.27 15.04
CA LEU A 229 -7.93 9.20 15.96
C LEU A 229 -8.41 9.03 17.41
N SER A 230 -7.69 8.32 18.31
CA SER A 230 -6.25 8.04 18.18
C SER A 230 -5.88 6.72 17.45
N ASN A 231 -6.79 5.77 17.30
CA ASN A 231 -6.52 4.51 16.59
C ASN A 231 -7.73 4.16 15.71
N PRO A 232 -7.76 4.62 14.46
CA PRO A 232 -8.89 4.39 13.55
C PRO A 232 -8.89 2.98 12.95
N TRP A 233 -8.00 2.11 13.39
CA TRP A 233 -7.77 0.76 12.85
C TRP A 233 -8.14 -0.35 13.83
N ASP A 234 -8.78 -0.04 14.97
CA ASP A 234 -9.11 -1.01 16.01
C ASP A 234 -10.54 -1.59 15.92
N THR A 235 -11.30 -1.15 14.92
CA THR A 235 -12.62 -1.71 14.56
C THR A 235 -12.75 -1.83 13.04
N LEU A 236 -13.84 -2.47 12.57
CA LEU A 236 -14.30 -2.37 11.18
C LEU A 236 -15.49 -1.41 11.08
N PRO A 237 -15.71 -0.77 9.94
CA PRO A 237 -16.94 -0.04 9.67
C PRO A 237 -18.15 -0.94 9.94
N SER A 238 -19.21 -0.36 10.54
CA SER A 238 -20.44 -1.08 10.86
C SER A 238 -21.14 -1.67 9.63
N ASP A 239 -20.91 -1.10 8.48
CA ASP A 239 -21.38 -1.56 7.17
C ASP A 239 -20.18 -1.57 6.21
N PRO A 240 -19.44 -2.69 6.12
CA PRO A 240 -18.30 -2.80 5.25
C PRO A 240 -18.72 -2.73 3.78
N TYR A 241 -17.92 -2.04 2.99
CA TYR A 241 -18.17 -1.76 1.57
C TYR A 241 -17.55 -2.79 0.59
N TRP A 242 -17.26 -3.99 1.07
CA TRP A 242 -16.75 -5.11 0.25
C TRP A 242 -17.72 -6.29 0.17
#